data_2e41aa7273bc3e998edc7db70dcbdc34
#
_entry.id   2e41aa7273bc3e998edc7db70dcbdc34
#
_cell.length_a   1.000
_cell.length_b   1.000
_cell.length_c   1.000
_cell.angle_alpha   90.00
_cell.angle_beta   90.00
_cell.angle_gamma   90.00
#
_symmetry.space_group_name_H-M   'P 1'
#
loop_
_entity.id
_entity.type
_entity.pdbx_description
1 polymer ?
#
loop_
_entity_poly.entity_id
_entity_poly.type
_entity_poly.pdbx_seq_one_letter_code
_entity_poly.pdbx_strand_id
1 'polypeptide(L)' 'MQTAADTHSNPSVRQRVIEYATQLFFEKGIRDVTMDAISQGLKMSKRTLYQLFADKEQLIIACAEAGLARSKEQTL' A
#
# COMPACT_ATOMS: atom_id res chain seq x y z
N MET A 1 16.44 16.19 -13.67
CA MET A 1 16.18 15.24 -13.48
C MET A 1 16.21 14.77 -12.19
N GLN A 2 16.86 15.27 -11.45
CA GLN A 2 17.00 14.69 -10.26
C GLN A 2 15.86 14.79 -9.33
N THR A 3 15.04 15.81 -9.37
CA THR A 3 13.95 15.87 -8.46
C THR A 3 13.03 14.75 -8.61
N ALA A 4 12.75 14.41 -9.81
CA ALA A 4 11.88 13.29 -10.05
C ALA A 4 12.55 12.03 -9.59
N ALA A 5 13.82 11.95 -9.77
CA ALA A 5 14.55 10.79 -9.33
C ALA A 5 14.47 10.65 -7.84
N ASP A 6 14.55 11.75 -7.13
CA ASP A 6 14.43 11.67 -5.69
C ASP A 6 13.11 11.12 -5.29
N THR A 7 12.06 11.54 -5.94
CA THR A 7 10.74 11.05 -5.64
C THR A 7 10.64 9.56 -5.87
N HIS A 8 11.25 9.10 -6.94
CA HIS A 8 11.23 7.67 -7.23
C HIS A 8 12.06 6.89 -6.24
N SER A 9 13.17 7.44 -5.83
CA SER A 9 14.03 6.75 -4.89
C SER A 9 13.38 6.60 -3.53
N ASN A 10 12.52 7.55 -3.18
CA ASN A 10 11.89 7.55 -1.87
C ASN A 10 10.39 7.54 -2.01
N PRO A 11 9.82 6.37 -2.27
CA PRO A 11 8.37 6.30 -2.39
C PRO A 11 7.74 6.74 -1.08
N SER A 12 6.58 7.35 -1.18
CA SER A 12 5.88 7.81 0.01
C SER A 12 5.55 6.64 0.92
N VAL A 13 5.36 6.92 2.19
CA VAL A 13 4.97 5.89 3.14
C VAL A 13 3.66 5.27 2.72
N ARG A 14 2.73 6.10 2.23
CA ARG A 14 1.44 5.61 1.77
C ARG A 14 1.62 4.57 0.66
N GLN A 15 2.48 4.85 -0.27
CA GLN A 15 2.73 3.92 -1.36
C GLN A 15 3.33 2.61 -0.86
N ARG A 16 4.23 2.69 0.09
CA ARG A 16 4.83 1.48 0.63
C ARG A 16 3.79 0.63 1.34
N VAL A 17 2.85 1.26 2.04
CA VAL A 17 1.77 0.54 2.67
C VAL A 17 0.92 -0.18 1.62
N ILE A 18 0.58 0.52 0.55
CA ILE A 18 -0.24 -0.05 -0.51
C ILE A 18 0.45 -1.26 -1.13
N GLU A 19 1.73 -1.14 -1.42
CA GLU A 19 2.45 -2.25 -2.06
C GLU A 19 2.54 -3.46 -1.14
N TYR A 20 2.86 -3.22 0.12
CA TYR A 20 2.96 -4.31 1.06
C TYR A 20 1.62 -4.99 1.31
N ALA A 21 0.58 -4.17 1.49
CA ALA A 21 -0.74 -4.70 1.73
C ALA A 21 -1.24 -5.51 0.53
N THR A 22 -1.01 -5.01 -0.67
CA THR A 22 -1.42 -5.72 -1.87
C THR A 22 -0.79 -7.11 -1.91
N GLN A 23 0.49 -7.18 -1.61
CA GLN A 23 1.18 -8.46 -1.62
C GLN A 23 0.60 -9.41 -0.58
N LEU A 24 0.33 -8.91 0.63
CA LEU A 24 -0.24 -9.76 1.66
C LEU A 24 -1.64 -10.23 1.30
N PHE A 25 -2.43 -9.36 0.67
CA PHE A 25 -3.76 -9.76 0.26
C PHE A 25 -3.71 -10.88 -0.76
N PHE A 26 -2.75 -10.86 -1.65
CA PHE A 26 -2.59 -11.94 -2.61
C PHE A 26 -2.11 -13.23 -1.94
N GLU A 27 -1.21 -13.11 -0.99
CA GLU A 27 -0.64 -14.29 -0.37
C GLU A 27 -1.57 -14.95 0.63
N LYS A 28 -2.26 -14.17 1.42
CA LYS A 28 -3.04 -14.71 2.53
C LYS A 28 -4.53 -14.51 2.39
N GLY A 29 -4.94 -13.68 1.45
CA GLY A 29 -6.35 -13.38 1.31
C GLY A 29 -6.72 -12.17 2.15
N ILE A 30 -7.70 -11.42 1.66
CA ILE A 30 -8.10 -10.18 2.31
C ILE A 30 -8.59 -10.41 3.73
N ARG A 31 -9.30 -11.51 3.96
CA ARG A 31 -9.85 -11.78 5.27
C ARG A 31 -8.79 -12.05 6.33
N ASP A 32 -7.69 -12.66 5.92
CA ASP A 32 -6.67 -13.06 6.88
C ASP A 32 -5.66 -11.98 7.18
N VAL A 33 -5.71 -10.87 6.45
CA VAL A 33 -4.78 -9.77 6.66
C VAL A 33 -5.44 -8.73 7.56
N THR A 34 -4.72 -8.30 8.59
CA THR A 34 -5.22 -7.28 9.51
C THR A 34 -4.36 -6.04 9.43
N MET A 35 -4.92 -4.92 9.87
CA MET A 35 -4.14 -3.68 9.94
C MET A 35 -2.93 -3.86 10.85
N ASP A 36 -3.12 -4.62 11.95
CA ASP A 36 -2.03 -4.88 12.86
C ASP A 36 -0.88 -5.62 12.17
N ALA A 37 -1.20 -6.63 11.38
CA ALA A 37 -0.19 -7.38 10.66
C ALA A 37 0.57 -6.48 9.68
N ILE A 38 -0.15 -5.58 9.03
CA ILE A 38 0.48 -4.66 8.08
C ILE A 38 1.44 -3.72 8.80
N SER A 39 1.00 -3.15 9.92
CA SER A 39 1.87 -2.24 10.66
C SER A 39 3.11 -2.94 11.17
N GLN A 40 2.97 -4.17 11.65
CA GLN A 40 4.11 -4.92 12.14
C GLN A 40 5.08 -5.27 11.02
N GLY A 41 4.57 -5.67 9.89
CA GLY A 41 5.41 -6.02 8.76
C GLY A 41 6.20 -4.85 8.22
N LEU A 42 5.62 -3.66 8.29
CA LEU A 42 6.27 -2.45 7.83
C LEU A 42 7.06 -1.76 8.93
N LYS A 43 6.99 -2.30 10.14
CA LYS A 43 7.68 -1.74 11.30
C LYS A 43 7.25 -0.30 11.56
N MET A 44 5.97 -0.05 11.44
CA MET A 44 5.43 1.27 11.72
C MET A 44 4.37 1.12 12.80
N SER A 45 4.04 2.23 13.45
CA SER A 45 3.04 2.20 14.49
C SER A 45 1.66 2.10 13.88
N LYS A 46 0.72 1.50 14.61
CA LYS A 46 -0.65 1.45 14.15
C LYS A 46 -1.21 2.85 13.98
N ARG A 47 -0.81 3.74 14.86
CA ARG A 47 -1.29 5.11 14.77
C ARG A 47 -0.95 5.74 13.42
N THR A 48 0.28 5.55 12.98
CA THR A 48 0.69 6.08 11.68
C THR A 48 -0.11 5.45 10.56
N LEU A 49 -0.30 4.14 10.64
CA LEU A 49 -1.06 3.44 9.61
C LEU A 49 -2.49 3.96 9.55
N TYR A 50 -3.14 4.13 10.70
CA TYR A 50 -4.52 4.60 10.73
C TYR A 50 -4.64 6.06 10.32
N GLN A 51 -3.57 6.82 10.40
CA GLN A 51 -3.59 8.18 9.87
C GLN A 51 -3.62 8.19 8.36
N LEU A 52 -3.04 7.17 7.74
CA LEU A 52 -3.03 7.06 6.29
C LEU A 52 -4.30 6.41 5.75
N PHE A 53 -4.78 5.40 6.44
CA PHE A 53 -5.97 4.66 6.04
C PHE A 53 -6.84 4.43 7.26
N ALA A 54 -8.04 4.95 7.23
CA ALA A 54 -8.92 4.91 8.40
C ALA A 54 -9.21 3.49 8.86
N ASP A 55 -9.32 2.56 7.92
CA ASP A 55 -9.56 1.16 8.26
C ASP A 55 -9.10 0.29 7.09
N LYS A 56 -9.27 -1.01 7.26
CA LYS A 56 -8.83 -1.97 6.24
C LYS A 56 -9.58 -1.78 4.93
N GLU A 57 -10.84 -1.41 5.01
CA GLU A 57 -11.64 -1.22 3.81
C GLU A 57 -11.06 -0.10 2.94
N GLN A 58 -10.68 1.00 3.56
CA GLN A 58 -10.06 2.10 2.82
C GLN A 58 -8.75 1.66 2.19
N LEU A 59 -8.00 0.84 2.88
CA LEU A 59 -6.76 0.33 2.35
C LEU A 59 -7.01 -0.58 1.15
N ILE A 60 -8.03 -1.43 1.23
CA ILE A 60 -8.39 -2.31 0.13
C ILE A 60 -8.75 -1.49 -1.10
N ILE A 61 -9.51 -0.43 -0.92
CA ILE A 61 -9.89 0.44 -2.01
C ILE A 61 -8.66 1.06 -2.66
N ALA A 62 -7.74 1.53 -1.84
CA ALA A 62 -6.51 2.14 -2.37
C ALA A 62 -5.69 1.13 -3.15
N CYS A 63 -5.62 -0.10 -2.67
CA CYS A 63 -4.89 -1.15 -3.37
C CYS A 63 -5.54 -1.46 -4.71
N ALA A 64 -6.86 -1.50 -4.74
CA ALA A 64 -7.57 -1.77 -5.99
C ALA A 64 -7.33 -0.67 -7.00
N GLU A 65 -7.37 0.57 -6.54
CA GLU A 65 -7.15 1.70 -7.44
C GLU A 65 -5.73 1.68 -8.00
N ALA A 66 -4.76 1.36 -7.18
CA ALA A 66 -3.38 1.30 -7.63
C ALA A 66 -3.20 0.17 -8.64
N GLY A 67 -3.86 -0.95 -8.40
CA GLY A 67 -3.80 -2.07 -9.34
C GLY A 67 -4.40 -1.74 -10.67
N LEU A 68 -5.54 -1.04 -10.67
CA LEU A 68 -6.18 -0.65 -11.92
C LEU A 68 -5.31 0.31 -12.73
N ALA A 69 -4.69 1.26 -12.04
CA ALA A 69 -3.83 2.20 -12.72
C ALA A 69 -2.66 1.48 -13.37
N ARG A 70 -2.09 0.53 -12.64
CA ARG A 70 -0.97 -0.23 -13.17
C ARG A 70 -1.37 -1.07 -14.36
N SER A 71 -2.54 -1.68 -14.30
CA SER A 71 -3.05 -2.47 -15.40
C SER A 71 -3.22 -1.65 -16.66
N LYS A 72 -3.73 -0.45 -16.52
CA LYS A 72 -3.89 0.41 -17.68
C LYS A 72 -2.57 0.71 -18.34
N GLU A 73 -1.57 0.98 -17.54
CA GLU A 73 -0.26 1.26 -18.08
C GLU A 73 0.30 0.08 -18.84
N GLN A 74 0.10 -1.10 -18.32
CA GLN A 74 0.63 -2.29 -18.95
C GLN A 74 -0.09 -2.65 -20.22
N THR A 75 -1.33 -2.25 -20.34
CA THR A 75 -2.10 -2.57 -21.52
C THR A 75 -1.58 -1.87 -22.75
N LEU A 76 -0.95 -0.76 -22.58
CA LEU A 76 -0.42 -0.05 -23.71
C LEU A 76 0.85 -0.67 -24.22
#